data_44ee6166064fa43301bc1a3ee9d1f6bd
#
_entry.id   44ee6166064fa43301bc1a3ee9d1f6bd
#
_cell.length_a   1.000
_cell.length_b   1.000
_cell.length_c   1.000
_cell.angle_alpha   90.00
_cell.angle_beta   90.00
_cell.angle_gamma   90.00
#
_symmetry.space_group_name_H-M   'P 1'
#
loop_
_entity.id
_entity.type
_entity.pdbx_description
1 polymer ?
#
loop_
_entity_poly.entity_id
_entity_poly.type
_entity_poly.pdbx_seq_one_letter_code
_entity_poly.pdbx_strand_id
1 'polypeptide(L)'
;MVAGLNAAAALLGGWRWYRCEESGAFWLLLRVGQGSVLAFALVIGSLAAAGKYSSDNLFYLYALLPLAIGFVAEQLRVGSAQTILDQRELPDAQAVGGLPEKEQRTVVAEIVRRELGVMATSALVVVFLALRAAGTAHGF
;
A
#
# COMPACT_ATOMS: atom_id res chain seq x y z
N MET A 1 8.83 -7.96 -11.85
CA MET A 1 7.40 -7.63 -11.95
C MET A 1 6.89 -6.94 -10.67
N VAL A 2 6.95 -7.58 -9.50
CA VAL A 2 6.47 -6.99 -8.23
C VAL A 2 7.11 -5.63 -7.94
N ALA A 3 8.45 -5.52 -7.96
CA ALA A 3 9.16 -4.28 -7.72
C ALA A 3 8.77 -3.18 -8.73
N GLY A 4 8.69 -3.49 -10.02
CA GLY A 4 8.36 -2.52 -11.07
C GLY A 4 6.95 -1.94 -10.95
N LEU A 5 5.94 -2.78 -10.71
CA LEU A 5 4.55 -2.35 -10.53
C LEU A 5 4.39 -1.47 -9.27
N ASN A 6 5.01 -1.88 -8.16
CA ASN A 6 4.96 -1.12 -6.92
C ASN A 6 5.79 0.17 -7.01
N ALA A 7 6.90 0.19 -7.75
CA ALA A 7 7.65 1.42 -8.03
C ALA A 7 6.82 2.43 -8.82
N ALA A 8 6.12 1.99 -9.87
CA ALA A 8 5.21 2.85 -10.63
C ALA A 8 4.07 3.39 -9.74
N ALA A 9 3.48 2.54 -8.90
CA ALA A 9 2.45 2.96 -7.95
C ALA A 9 3.01 3.97 -6.91
N ALA A 10 4.20 3.74 -6.37
CA ALA A 10 4.84 4.63 -5.39
C ALA A 10 5.16 6.00 -6.00
N LEU A 11 5.70 6.05 -7.22
CA LEU A 11 6.02 7.30 -7.92
C LEU A 11 4.76 8.10 -8.25
N LEU A 12 3.75 7.44 -8.84
CA LEU A 12 2.49 8.10 -9.17
C LEU A 12 1.74 8.53 -7.91
N GLY A 13 1.70 7.68 -6.88
CA GLY A 13 1.08 7.98 -5.60
C GLY A 13 1.77 9.13 -4.87
N GLY A 14 3.09 9.16 -4.84
CA GLY A 14 3.87 10.24 -4.26
C GLY A 14 3.64 11.57 -4.99
N TRP A 15 3.58 11.55 -6.31
CA TRP A 15 3.24 12.73 -7.11
C TRP A 15 1.83 13.25 -6.81
N ARG A 16 0.84 12.35 -6.78
CA ARG A 16 -0.56 12.69 -6.48
C ARG A 16 -0.74 13.15 -5.04
N TRP A 17 -0.03 12.53 -4.11
CA TRP A 17 0.01 12.98 -2.71
C TRP A 17 0.52 14.42 -2.58
N TYR A 18 1.59 14.76 -3.29
CA TYR A 18 2.12 16.13 -3.32
C TYR A 18 1.10 17.11 -3.88
N ARG A 19 0.36 16.74 -4.92
CA ARG A 19 -0.67 17.55 -5.53
C ARG A 19 -2.02 17.51 -4.82
N CYS A 20 -2.19 16.67 -3.84
CA CYS A 20 -3.46 16.41 -3.13
C CYS A 20 -4.62 16.07 -4.10
N GLU A 21 -4.33 15.31 -5.16
CA GLU A 21 -5.30 14.93 -6.20
C GLU A 21 -5.55 13.42 -6.17
N GLU A 22 -6.81 13.02 -6.16
CA GLU A 22 -7.16 11.62 -6.39
C GLU A 22 -6.81 11.18 -7.81
N SER A 23 -6.45 9.90 -7.96
CA SER A 23 -6.11 9.32 -9.24
C SER A 23 -6.57 7.87 -9.35
N GLY A 24 -7.52 7.61 -10.23
CA GLY A 24 -7.95 6.25 -10.55
C GLY A 24 -6.80 5.39 -11.09
N ALA A 25 -5.87 5.99 -11.85
CA ALA A 25 -4.68 5.29 -12.34
C ALA A 25 -3.76 4.84 -11.21
N PHE A 26 -3.59 5.66 -10.17
CA PHE A 26 -2.84 5.26 -8.97
C PHE A 26 -3.49 4.06 -8.28
N TRP A 27 -4.79 4.12 -8.04
CA TRP A 27 -5.51 3.03 -7.39
C TRP A 27 -5.46 1.74 -8.19
N LEU A 28 -5.58 1.82 -9.52
CA LEU A 28 -5.45 0.66 -10.40
C LEU A 28 -4.04 0.06 -10.31
N LEU A 29 -3.00 0.88 -10.45
CA LEU A 29 -1.61 0.42 -10.34
C LEU A 29 -1.32 -0.20 -8.97
N LEU A 30 -1.83 0.40 -7.91
CA LEU A 30 -1.69 -0.12 -6.56
C LEU A 30 -2.34 -1.51 -6.43
N ARG A 31 -3.57 -1.69 -6.93
CA ARG A 31 -4.27 -2.99 -6.90
C ARG A 31 -3.56 -4.05 -7.73
N VAL A 32 -3.06 -3.69 -8.90
CA VAL A 32 -2.25 -4.60 -9.72
C VAL A 32 -0.93 -4.95 -9.00
N GLY A 33 -0.29 -3.97 -8.36
CA GLY A 33 0.89 -4.18 -7.53
C GLY A 33 0.64 -5.15 -6.38
N GLN A 34 -0.44 -4.93 -5.61
CA GLN A 34 -0.85 -5.83 -4.52
C GLN A 34 -1.19 -7.24 -5.03
N GLY A 35 -1.90 -7.34 -6.15
CA GLY A 35 -2.18 -8.62 -6.81
C GLY A 35 -0.91 -9.36 -7.23
N SER A 36 0.11 -8.64 -7.69
CA SER A 36 1.41 -9.23 -8.05
C SER A 36 2.17 -9.78 -6.83
N VAL A 37 2.06 -9.13 -5.67
CA VAL A 37 2.61 -9.64 -4.40
C VAL A 37 1.92 -10.94 -3.99
N LEU A 38 0.60 -10.98 -4.07
CA LEU A 38 -0.17 -12.18 -3.75
C LEU A 38 0.18 -13.34 -4.71
N ALA A 39 0.23 -13.08 -6.01
CA ALA A 39 0.63 -14.08 -7.01
C ALA A 39 2.04 -14.61 -6.75
N PHE A 40 2.98 -13.74 -6.41
CA PHE A 40 4.35 -14.12 -6.05
C PHE A 40 4.39 -15.02 -4.80
N ALA A 41 3.62 -14.67 -3.76
CA ALA A 41 3.52 -15.48 -2.55
C ALA A 41 2.92 -16.87 -2.83
N LEU A 42 1.92 -16.97 -3.72
CA LEU A 42 1.34 -18.25 -4.14
C LEU A 42 2.36 -19.11 -4.90
N VAL A 43 3.17 -18.51 -5.78
CA VAL A 43 4.26 -19.23 -6.49
C VAL A 43 5.27 -19.78 -5.49
N ILE A 44 5.71 -18.99 -4.52
CA ILE A 44 6.65 -19.43 -3.49
C ILE A 44 6.05 -20.57 -2.66
N GLY A 45 4.79 -20.45 -2.25
CA GLY A 45 4.08 -21.49 -1.51
C GLY A 45 3.97 -22.80 -2.31
N SER A 46 3.71 -22.70 -3.62
CA SER A 46 3.64 -23.84 -4.52
C SER A 46 5.01 -24.54 -4.68
N LEU A 47 6.08 -23.76 -4.80
CA LEU A 47 7.44 -24.30 -4.88
C LEU A 47 7.82 -25.03 -3.57
N ALA A 48 7.51 -24.42 -2.42
CA ALA A 48 7.74 -25.06 -1.12
C ALA A 48 6.93 -26.38 -0.97
N ALA A 49 5.67 -26.37 -1.40
CA ALA A 49 4.85 -27.57 -1.39
C ALA A 49 5.39 -28.69 -2.30
N ALA A 50 6.09 -28.31 -3.40
CA ALA A 50 6.77 -29.22 -4.30
C ALA A 50 8.18 -29.64 -3.81
N GLY A 51 8.55 -29.30 -2.57
CA GLY A 51 9.85 -29.63 -1.99
C GLY A 51 11.03 -28.80 -2.49
N LYS A 52 10.76 -27.69 -3.19
CA LYS A 52 11.79 -26.74 -3.65
C LYS A 52 11.89 -25.59 -2.67
N TYR A 53 13.04 -25.47 -2.03
CA TYR A 53 13.29 -24.45 -1.01
C TYR A 53 14.48 -23.58 -1.37
N SER A 54 14.41 -22.30 -1.02
CA SER A 54 15.58 -21.43 -1.02
C SER A 54 16.55 -21.85 0.09
N SER A 55 17.85 -21.79 -0.19
CA SER A 55 18.90 -22.01 0.80
C SER A 55 19.02 -20.90 1.82
N ASP A 56 18.44 -19.73 1.54
CA ASP A 56 18.44 -18.57 2.43
C ASP A 56 17.06 -18.36 3.04
N ASN A 57 16.94 -18.52 4.36
CA ASN A 57 15.69 -18.28 5.09
C ASN A 57 15.24 -16.82 5.05
N LEU A 58 16.15 -15.87 4.85
CA LEU A 58 15.81 -14.45 4.70
C LEU A 58 15.00 -14.19 3.42
N PHE A 59 15.15 -15.04 2.41
CA PHE A 59 14.32 -14.98 1.21
C PHE A 59 12.82 -15.01 1.54
N TYR A 60 12.40 -15.96 2.37
CA TYR A 60 10.98 -16.12 2.75
C TYR A 60 10.49 -14.90 3.53
N LEU A 61 11.32 -14.37 4.42
CA LEU A 61 10.98 -13.17 5.16
C LEU A 61 10.71 -12.01 4.20
N TYR A 62 11.65 -11.69 3.31
CA TYR A 62 11.51 -10.58 2.36
C TYR A 62 10.45 -10.82 1.28
N ALA A 63 10.18 -12.06 0.94
CA ALA A 63 9.16 -12.41 -0.04
C ALA A 63 7.72 -12.33 0.52
N LEU A 64 7.52 -12.65 1.80
CA LEU A 64 6.21 -12.70 2.44
C LEU A 64 5.87 -11.43 3.24
N LEU A 65 6.87 -10.69 3.72
CA LEU A 65 6.65 -9.44 4.45
C LEU A 65 5.81 -8.41 3.68
N PRO A 66 5.88 -8.29 2.35
CA PRO A 66 4.99 -7.41 1.57
C PRO A 66 3.50 -7.68 1.77
N LEU A 67 3.09 -8.91 2.06
CA LEU A 67 1.69 -9.23 2.38
C LEU A 67 1.28 -8.56 3.70
N ALA A 68 2.12 -8.65 4.72
CA ALA A 68 1.87 -8.00 6.01
C ALA A 68 1.85 -6.47 5.87
N ILE A 69 2.78 -5.91 5.10
CA ILE A 69 2.81 -4.46 4.82
C ILE A 69 1.54 -4.02 4.10
N GLY A 70 1.09 -4.77 3.08
CA GLY A 70 -0.15 -4.49 2.37
C GLY A 70 -1.37 -4.54 3.30
N PHE A 71 -1.45 -5.53 4.17
CA PHE A 71 -2.53 -5.64 5.14
C PHE A 71 -2.57 -4.45 6.11
N VAL A 72 -1.43 -4.11 6.73
CA VAL A 72 -1.33 -2.97 7.66
C VAL A 72 -1.68 -1.66 6.94
N ALA A 73 -1.18 -1.47 5.71
CA ALA A 73 -1.48 -0.28 4.93
C ALA A 73 -2.98 -0.14 4.64
N GLU A 74 -3.68 -1.24 4.31
CA GLU A 74 -5.14 -1.21 4.10
C GLU A 74 -5.88 -0.87 5.40
N GLN A 75 -5.46 -1.37 6.55
CA GLN A 75 -6.05 -1.00 7.85
C GLN A 75 -5.86 0.50 8.13
N LEU A 76 -4.68 1.03 7.89
CA LEU A 76 -4.40 2.45 8.06
C LEU A 76 -5.19 3.31 7.06
N ARG A 77 -5.39 2.84 5.84
CA ARG A 77 -6.21 3.51 4.83
C ARG A 77 -7.67 3.59 5.28
N VAL A 78 -8.24 2.48 5.68
CA VAL A 78 -9.64 2.41 6.15
C VAL A 78 -9.85 3.30 7.37
N GLY A 79 -8.88 3.37 8.29
CA GLY A 79 -8.92 4.24 9.45
C GLY A 79 -8.61 5.72 9.18
N SER A 80 -8.21 6.09 7.94
CA SER A 80 -7.79 7.47 7.64
C SER A 80 -8.90 8.50 7.84
N ALA A 81 -10.11 8.21 7.40
CA ALA A 81 -11.26 9.09 7.60
C ALA A 81 -11.56 9.30 9.09
N GLN A 82 -11.63 8.23 9.86
CA GLN A 82 -11.87 8.29 11.30
C GLN A 82 -10.80 9.10 12.01
N THR A 83 -9.52 8.89 11.67
CA THR A 83 -8.41 9.65 12.27
C THR A 83 -8.56 11.16 12.04
N ILE A 84 -8.95 11.58 10.83
CA ILE A 84 -9.16 13.01 10.54
C ILE A 84 -10.37 13.55 11.27
N LEU A 85 -11.47 12.79 11.35
CA LEU A 85 -12.66 13.18 12.11
C LEU A 85 -12.34 13.36 13.61
N ASP A 86 -11.58 12.43 14.19
CA ASP A 86 -11.17 12.51 15.60
C ASP A 86 -10.25 13.74 15.86
N GLN A 87 -9.32 14.02 14.94
CA GLN A 87 -8.44 15.20 15.06
C GLN A 87 -9.20 16.53 14.97
N ARG A 88 -10.36 16.54 14.30
CA ARG A 88 -11.23 17.71 14.17
C ARG A 88 -12.40 17.71 15.15
N GLU A 89 -12.41 16.78 16.10
CA GLU A 89 -13.48 16.63 17.09
C GLU A 89 -14.88 16.48 16.46
N LEU A 90 -14.94 15.81 15.28
CA LEU A 90 -16.18 15.53 14.58
C LEU A 90 -16.65 14.11 14.93
N PRO A 91 -17.92 13.91 15.36
CA PRO A 91 -18.39 12.61 15.83
C PRO A 91 -18.53 11.56 14.72
N ASP A 92 -18.88 11.98 13.51
CA ASP A 92 -19.09 11.10 12.36
C ASP A 92 -19.00 11.86 11.02
N ALA A 93 -19.14 11.10 9.89
CA ALA A 93 -19.13 11.69 8.57
C ALA A 93 -20.31 12.63 8.29
N GLN A 94 -21.44 12.46 8.98
CA GLN A 94 -22.60 13.35 8.83
C GLN A 94 -22.34 14.73 9.43
N ALA A 95 -21.51 14.82 10.48
CA ALA A 95 -21.09 16.09 11.06
C ALA A 95 -20.30 16.95 10.06
N VAL A 96 -19.58 16.34 9.13
CA VAL A 96 -18.90 17.05 8.02
C VAL A 96 -19.90 17.78 7.13
N GLY A 97 -21.06 17.18 6.87
CA GLY A 97 -22.14 17.80 6.08
C GLY A 97 -22.73 19.05 6.71
N GLY A 98 -22.61 19.23 8.02
CA GLY A 98 -23.03 20.43 8.77
C GLY A 98 -22.02 21.58 8.74
N LEU A 99 -20.81 21.36 8.22
CA LEU A 99 -19.76 22.37 8.12
C LEU A 99 -19.98 23.30 6.90
N PRO A 100 -19.40 24.52 6.90
CA PRO A 100 -19.31 25.33 5.70
C PRO A 100 -18.62 24.58 4.55
N GLU A 101 -19.03 24.83 3.31
CA GLU A 101 -18.52 24.11 2.13
C GLU A 101 -16.99 24.11 2.04
N LYS A 102 -16.35 25.23 2.37
CA LYS A 102 -14.90 25.36 2.38
C LYS A 102 -14.24 24.39 3.37
N GLU A 103 -14.82 24.23 4.55
CA GLU A 103 -14.31 23.31 5.57
C GLU A 103 -14.55 21.86 5.19
N GLN A 104 -15.71 21.54 4.59
CA GLN A 104 -15.98 20.21 4.05
C GLN A 104 -14.90 19.78 3.03
N ARG A 105 -14.57 20.66 2.09
CA ARG A 105 -13.50 20.41 1.10
C ARG A 105 -12.14 20.18 1.76
N THR A 106 -11.83 20.94 2.80
CA THR A 106 -10.57 20.78 3.54
C THR A 106 -10.51 19.43 4.24
N VAL A 107 -11.58 19.00 4.91
CA VAL A 107 -11.65 17.69 5.57
C VAL A 107 -11.46 16.55 4.56
N VAL A 108 -12.17 16.59 3.44
CA VAL A 108 -12.05 15.58 2.38
C VAL A 108 -10.63 15.55 1.79
N ALA A 109 -10.02 16.70 1.55
CA ALA A 109 -8.66 16.79 1.04
C ALA A 109 -7.63 16.19 2.01
N GLU A 110 -7.79 16.40 3.31
CA GLU A 110 -6.93 15.79 4.33
C GLU A 110 -7.05 14.28 4.38
N ILE A 111 -8.27 13.74 4.27
CA ILE A 111 -8.52 12.30 4.21
C ILE A 111 -7.83 11.70 2.99
N VAL A 112 -8.05 12.26 1.79
CA VAL A 112 -7.46 11.81 0.54
C VAL A 112 -5.92 11.87 0.61
N ARG A 113 -5.37 12.96 1.12
CA ARG A 113 -3.91 13.09 1.28
C ARG A 113 -3.34 12.02 2.20
N ARG A 114 -4.01 11.71 3.30
CA ARG A 114 -3.58 10.68 4.24
C ARG A 114 -3.62 9.29 3.58
N GLU A 115 -4.71 8.96 2.89
CA GLU A 115 -4.85 7.69 2.17
C GLU A 115 -3.75 7.52 1.11
N LEU A 116 -3.53 8.53 0.27
CA LEU A 116 -2.48 8.51 -0.74
C LEU A 116 -1.09 8.35 -0.13
N GLY A 117 -0.81 9.07 0.95
CA GLY A 117 0.48 8.99 1.66
C GLY A 117 0.76 7.60 2.21
N VAL A 118 -0.21 7.00 2.91
CA VAL A 118 -0.11 5.64 3.46
C VAL A 118 0.14 4.63 2.35
N MET A 119 -0.66 4.67 1.29
CA MET A 119 -0.60 3.66 0.24
C MET A 119 0.63 3.83 -0.67
N ALA A 120 1.06 5.06 -0.98
CA ALA A 120 2.29 5.31 -1.73
C ALA A 120 3.52 4.87 -0.95
N THR A 121 3.56 5.13 0.37
CA THR A 121 4.66 4.68 1.24
C THR A 121 4.70 3.16 1.33
N SER A 122 3.55 2.49 1.46
CA SER A 122 3.49 1.02 1.48
C SER A 122 4.02 0.41 0.18
N ALA A 123 3.66 0.99 -0.97
CA ALA A 123 4.16 0.55 -2.27
C ALA A 123 5.69 0.72 -2.37
N LEU A 124 6.24 1.81 -1.85
CA LEU A 124 7.69 2.03 -1.80
C LEU A 124 8.41 0.99 -0.92
N VAL A 125 7.86 0.68 0.25
CA VAL A 125 8.40 -0.37 1.15
C VAL A 125 8.38 -1.73 0.44
N VAL A 126 7.31 -2.07 -0.27
CA VAL A 126 7.22 -3.31 -1.06
C VAL A 126 8.31 -3.38 -2.14
N VAL A 127 8.66 -2.26 -2.79
CA VAL A 127 9.78 -2.22 -3.74
C VAL A 127 11.08 -2.67 -3.08
N PHE A 128 11.43 -2.10 -1.94
CA PHE A 128 12.66 -2.47 -1.22
C PHE A 128 12.64 -3.94 -0.79
N LEU A 129 11.53 -4.44 -0.29
CA LEU A 129 11.40 -5.84 0.12
C LEU A 129 11.51 -6.79 -1.07
N ALA A 130 10.91 -6.46 -2.23
CA ALA A 130 10.99 -7.25 -3.44
C ALA A 130 12.42 -7.30 -4.00
N LEU A 131 13.15 -6.18 -3.95
CA LEU A 131 14.56 -6.14 -4.35
C LEU A 131 15.43 -6.95 -3.39
N ARG A 132 15.18 -6.90 -2.08
CA ARG A 132 15.89 -7.74 -1.11
C ARG A 132 15.59 -9.22 -1.30
N ALA A 133 14.33 -9.58 -1.56
CA ALA A 133 13.95 -10.96 -1.88
C ALA A 133 14.70 -11.47 -3.12
N ALA A 134 14.80 -10.66 -4.17
CA ALA A 134 15.57 -11.02 -5.37
C ALA A 134 17.06 -11.24 -5.07
N GLY A 135 17.64 -10.44 -4.16
CA GLY A 135 19.05 -10.59 -3.75
C GLY A 135 19.31 -11.80 -2.84
N THR A 136 18.28 -12.37 -2.23
CA THR A 136 18.39 -13.55 -1.35
C THR A 136 17.82 -14.82 -1.97
N ALA A 137 17.37 -14.78 -3.23
CA ALA A 137 16.81 -15.92 -3.96
C ALA A 137 17.93 -16.84 -4.47
N HIS A 138 18.33 -17.81 -3.67
CA HIS A 138 19.37 -18.79 -4.01
C HIS A 138 18.84 -20.23 -3.84
N GLY A 139 19.26 -21.14 -4.70
CA GLY A 139 19.02 -22.56 -4.54
C GLY A 139 17.68 -23.09 -5.09
N PHE A 140 17.03 -22.32 -5.95
CA PHE A 140 15.83 -22.77 -6.68
C PHE A 140 16.21 -23.53 -7.96
#